data_0e732e7b916a885c10ab82968095a2a0
#
_entry.id   0e732e7b916a885c10ab82968095a2a0
#
_cell.length_a   1.000
_cell.length_b   1.000
_cell.length_c   1.000
_cell.angle_alpha   90.00
_cell.angle_beta   90.00
_cell.angle_gamma   90.00
#
_symmetry.space_group_name_H-M   'P 1'
#
loop_
_entity.id
_entity.type
_entity.pdbx_description
1 polymer ?
#
loop_
_entity_poly.entity_id
_entity_poly.type
_entity_poly.pdbx_seq_one_letter_code
_entity_poly.pdbx_strand_id
1 'polypeptide(L)'
;TFQYEVTDFELMIKAYKYEEIMTVYVRKKSTNEWFLYERFPFCNTSGTLGPKMREWDGQIPEGYYFVNDFNPYSSFLLSLGVSYPNAADKLKRPDPKKGDGIYIHGGCATIGCIPIQDDPIMELYILAVLAKNNGQSQIPVHIFPFEYSDVKMNIASRQFPEHVDFWKN
;
A
#
# COMPACT_ATOMS: atom_id res chain seq x y z
N THR A 1 -9.55 -12.38 21.14
CA THR A 1 -8.82 -11.14 21.48
C THR A 1 -7.34 -11.49 21.46
N PHE A 2 -6.62 -11.09 20.42
CA PHE A 2 -5.17 -11.30 20.35
C PHE A 2 -4.52 -10.25 21.23
N GLN A 3 -4.06 -10.63 22.40
CA GLN A 3 -3.16 -9.81 23.22
C GLN A 3 -1.73 -10.02 22.68
N TYR A 4 -1.32 -9.15 21.72
CA TYR A 4 0.09 -9.04 21.40
C TYR A 4 0.76 -8.19 22.48
N GLU A 5 1.84 -8.68 23.06
CA GLU A 5 2.73 -7.79 23.79
C GLU A 5 3.23 -6.73 22.78
N VAL A 6 3.10 -5.48 23.12
CA VAL A 6 3.40 -4.30 22.27
C VAL A 6 4.85 -4.30 21.74
N THR A 7 5.67 -5.20 22.22
CA THR A 7 7.12 -5.25 22.00
C THR A 7 7.61 -6.34 21.04
N ASP A 8 6.76 -7.22 20.50
CA ASP A 8 7.24 -8.39 19.73
C ASP A 8 6.39 -8.72 18.50
N PHE A 9 6.08 -7.71 17.69
CA PHE A 9 5.36 -7.96 16.43
C PHE A 9 6.02 -7.26 15.24
N GLU A 10 5.73 -7.79 14.06
CA GLU A 10 6.00 -7.20 12.77
C GLU A 10 4.68 -6.90 12.03
N LEU A 11 4.72 -5.88 11.18
CA LEU A 11 3.60 -5.37 10.42
C LEU A 11 3.82 -5.58 8.92
N MET A 12 2.76 -5.90 8.17
CA MET A 12 2.73 -5.91 6.71
C MET A 12 1.39 -5.34 6.22
N ILE A 13 1.46 -4.51 5.19
CA ILE A 13 0.31 -3.84 4.57
C ILE A 13 0.13 -4.40 3.16
N LYS A 14 -1.11 -4.75 2.80
CA LYS A 14 -1.50 -5.06 1.42
C LYS A 14 -2.66 -4.18 1.01
N ALA A 15 -2.59 -3.61 -0.18
CA ALA A 15 -3.64 -2.79 -0.77
C ALA A 15 -4.12 -3.43 -2.07
N TYR A 16 -5.42 -3.47 -2.29
CA TYR A 16 -6.05 -4.04 -3.47
C TYR A 16 -6.90 -2.96 -4.14
N LYS A 17 -6.47 -2.53 -5.33
CA LYS A 17 -7.06 -1.38 -6.03
C LYS A 17 -8.50 -1.64 -6.48
N TYR A 18 -8.78 -2.82 -7.02
CA TYR A 18 -10.11 -3.17 -7.52
C TYR A 18 -11.13 -3.29 -6.38
N GLU A 19 -10.72 -3.86 -5.26
CA GLU A 19 -11.57 -3.99 -4.07
C GLU A 19 -11.65 -2.71 -3.25
N GLU A 20 -10.77 -1.74 -3.55
CA GLU A 20 -10.62 -0.50 -2.78
C GLU A 20 -10.45 -0.77 -1.28
N ILE A 21 -9.59 -1.73 -0.96
CA ILE A 21 -9.38 -2.18 0.42
C ILE A 21 -7.89 -2.33 0.75
N MET A 22 -7.55 -1.92 1.95
CA MET A 22 -6.25 -2.18 2.56
C MET A 22 -6.40 -3.23 3.64
N THR A 23 -5.54 -4.23 3.65
CA THR A 23 -5.47 -5.27 4.69
C THR A 23 -4.16 -5.14 5.45
N VAL A 24 -4.26 -5.14 6.75
CA VAL A 24 -3.12 -5.03 7.66
C VAL A 24 -2.91 -6.39 8.32
N TYR A 25 -1.68 -6.88 8.27
CA TYR A 25 -1.29 -8.16 8.86
C TYR A 25 -0.24 -7.93 9.93
N VAL A 26 -0.32 -8.74 10.96
CA VAL A 26 0.67 -8.78 12.05
C VAL A 26 1.18 -10.20 12.24
N ARG A 27 2.44 -10.34 12.67
CA ARG A 27 3.00 -11.60 13.16
C ARG A 27 3.85 -11.36 14.39
N LYS A 28 3.95 -12.34 15.28
CA LYS A 28 4.99 -12.34 16.30
C LYS A 28 6.34 -12.63 15.64
N LYS A 29 7.41 -11.99 16.09
CA LYS A 29 8.77 -12.26 15.59
C LYS A 29 9.21 -13.72 15.82
N SER A 30 8.67 -14.34 16.86
CA SER A 30 8.92 -15.75 17.19
C SER A 30 8.18 -16.75 16.31
N THR A 31 7.24 -16.30 15.46
CA THR A 31 6.47 -17.14 14.56
C THR A 31 6.63 -16.68 13.11
N ASN A 32 6.38 -17.58 12.16
CA ASN A 32 6.39 -17.25 10.73
C ASN A 32 4.98 -17.02 10.16
N GLU A 33 3.96 -17.03 11.02
CA GLU A 33 2.57 -16.94 10.58
C GLU A 33 2.07 -15.50 10.65
N TRP A 34 1.51 -15.01 9.53
CA TRP A 34 0.86 -13.74 9.42
C TRP A 34 -0.63 -13.87 9.71
N PHE A 35 -1.15 -13.04 10.59
CA PHE A 35 -2.57 -12.95 10.93
C PHE A 35 -3.14 -11.66 10.40
N LEU A 36 -4.33 -11.73 9.81
CA LEU A 36 -5.08 -10.53 9.45
C LEU A 36 -5.45 -9.79 10.75
N TYR A 37 -4.98 -8.55 10.85
CA TYR A 37 -5.32 -7.65 11.95
C TYR A 37 -6.60 -6.89 11.65
N GLU A 38 -6.64 -6.15 10.51
CA GLU A 38 -7.78 -5.32 10.16
C GLU A 38 -7.87 -5.10 8.64
N ARG A 39 -9.05 -4.66 8.20
CA ARG A 39 -9.36 -4.26 6.83
C ARG A 39 -9.86 -2.82 6.82
N PHE A 40 -9.13 -1.93 6.18
CA PHE A 40 -9.48 -0.53 6.02
C PHE A 40 -9.93 -0.27 4.58
N PRO A 41 -11.21 0.09 4.34
CA PRO A 41 -11.64 0.48 3.00
C PRO A 41 -10.96 1.79 2.59
N PHE A 42 -10.65 1.94 1.30
CA PHE A 42 -10.32 3.25 0.77
C PHE A 42 -11.59 4.11 0.81
N CYS A 43 -11.49 5.36 1.23
CA CYS A 43 -12.64 6.25 1.20
C CYS A 43 -12.79 6.99 -0.14
N ASN A 44 -11.78 6.87 -0.99
CA ASN A 44 -11.77 7.34 -2.37
C ASN A 44 -10.63 6.65 -3.14
N THR A 45 -10.69 6.69 -4.46
CA THR A 45 -9.65 6.13 -5.33
C THR A 45 -9.40 7.04 -6.52
N SER A 46 -8.29 6.83 -7.22
CA SER A 46 -7.97 7.53 -8.46
C SER A 46 -7.21 6.62 -9.42
N GLY A 47 -7.34 6.92 -10.71
CA GLY A 47 -6.76 6.11 -11.76
C GLY A 47 -7.56 4.84 -12.05
N THR A 48 -6.88 3.85 -12.63
CA THR A 48 -7.43 2.55 -13.02
C THR A 48 -6.49 1.42 -12.59
N LEU A 49 -6.77 0.18 -12.96
CA LEU A 49 -5.80 -0.90 -12.83
C LEU A 49 -4.59 -0.67 -13.74
N GLY A 50 -3.45 -1.15 -13.32
CA GLY A 50 -2.18 -0.99 -14.01
C GLY A 50 -1.16 -0.14 -13.21
N PRO A 51 0.11 -0.16 -13.64
CA PRO A 51 1.20 0.52 -12.95
C PRO A 51 1.12 2.04 -13.09
N LYS A 52 1.69 2.74 -12.11
CA LYS A 52 1.93 4.18 -12.21
C LYS A 52 3.17 4.45 -13.08
N MET A 53 3.00 5.24 -14.15
CA MET A 53 4.03 5.46 -15.16
C MET A 53 4.68 6.85 -15.10
N ARG A 54 4.00 7.86 -14.55
CA ARG A 54 4.47 9.25 -14.52
C ARG A 54 3.83 10.05 -13.40
N GLU A 55 4.41 11.19 -13.09
CA GLU A 55 3.84 12.17 -12.18
C GLU A 55 2.47 12.65 -12.70
N TRP A 56 1.52 12.89 -11.83
CA TRP A 56 0.18 13.41 -12.15
C TRP A 56 -0.66 12.54 -13.09
N ASP A 57 -0.32 11.26 -13.27
CA ASP A 57 -1.15 10.34 -14.03
C ASP A 57 -2.39 9.84 -13.26
N GLY A 58 -2.54 10.27 -12.02
CA GLY A 58 -3.65 9.88 -11.15
C GLY A 58 -3.61 8.43 -10.68
N GLN A 59 -2.57 7.66 -11.04
CA GLN A 59 -2.50 6.23 -10.73
C GLN A 59 -1.97 5.96 -9.32
N ILE A 60 -2.63 5.08 -8.61
CA ILE A 60 -2.05 4.37 -7.46
C ILE A 60 -1.05 3.35 -8.04
N PRO A 61 0.22 3.31 -7.60
CA PRO A 61 1.20 2.35 -8.11
C PRO A 61 0.82 0.91 -7.77
N GLU A 62 1.35 -0.04 -8.52
CA GLU A 62 1.23 -1.48 -8.26
C GLU A 62 2.63 -2.08 -8.14
N GLY A 63 2.87 -2.84 -7.06
CA GLY A 63 4.17 -3.46 -6.82
C GLY A 63 4.46 -3.70 -5.34
N TYR A 64 5.73 -4.01 -5.08
CA TYR A 64 6.26 -4.31 -3.74
C TYR A 64 7.07 -3.12 -3.24
N TYR A 65 6.60 -2.52 -2.18
CA TYR A 65 7.15 -1.31 -1.54
C TYR A 65 7.33 -1.54 -0.05
N PHE A 66 7.81 -0.51 0.63
CA PHE A 66 7.86 -0.42 2.09
C PHE A 66 7.56 1.00 2.55
N VAL A 67 7.25 1.17 3.84
CA VAL A 67 7.08 2.49 4.45
C VAL A 67 8.44 3.18 4.53
N ASN A 68 8.60 4.29 3.82
CA ASN A 68 9.84 5.06 3.78
C ASN A 68 9.78 6.39 4.54
N ASP A 69 8.59 6.87 4.87
CA ASP A 69 8.38 8.12 5.58
C ASP A 69 7.23 8.03 6.60
N PHE A 70 7.40 8.73 7.72
CA PHE A 70 6.40 8.89 8.77
C PHE A 70 6.13 10.38 8.93
N ASN A 71 5.04 10.87 8.36
CA ASN A 71 4.70 12.29 8.38
C ASN A 71 3.58 12.60 9.40
N PRO A 72 3.92 13.08 10.60
CA PRO A 72 2.95 13.47 11.62
C PRO A 72 2.32 14.85 11.35
N TYR A 73 2.81 15.59 10.34
CA TYR A 73 2.34 16.93 9.98
C TYR A 73 1.66 16.97 8.62
N SER A 74 1.07 15.85 8.23
CA SER A 74 0.34 15.73 6.97
C SER A 74 -0.88 16.65 6.95
N SER A 75 -1.15 17.28 5.80
CA SER A 75 -2.41 18.01 5.56
C SER A 75 -3.65 17.11 5.66
N PHE A 76 -3.45 15.80 5.67
CA PHE A 76 -4.47 14.77 5.84
C PHE A 76 -4.31 14.04 7.18
N LEU A 77 -4.10 14.79 8.26
CA LEU A 77 -3.90 14.36 9.64
C LEU A 77 -2.54 13.66 9.84
N LEU A 78 -2.39 12.44 9.34
CA LEU A 78 -1.18 11.63 9.39
C LEU A 78 -0.95 10.99 8.02
N SER A 79 0.30 10.68 7.67
CA SER A 79 0.57 9.88 6.48
C SER A 79 1.82 9.01 6.62
N LEU A 80 1.78 7.86 5.94
CA LEU A 80 2.88 6.93 5.76
C LEU A 80 3.34 6.96 4.30
N GLY A 81 4.58 7.34 4.05
CA GLY A 81 5.16 7.36 2.71
C GLY A 81 5.39 5.94 2.19
N VAL A 82 5.08 5.73 0.92
CA VAL A 82 5.34 4.48 0.19
C VAL A 82 6.60 4.65 -0.64
N SER A 83 7.53 3.70 -0.60
CA SER A 83 8.83 3.74 -1.27
C SER A 83 8.74 3.61 -2.82
N TYR A 84 7.74 4.26 -3.40
CA TYR A 84 7.61 4.41 -4.85
C TYR A 84 8.52 5.55 -5.34
N PRO A 85 9.19 5.43 -6.50
CA PRO A 85 9.28 4.25 -7.35
C PRO A 85 10.32 3.24 -6.87
N ASN A 86 10.01 1.95 -6.97
CA ASN A 86 10.98 0.88 -6.78
C ASN A 86 11.90 0.68 -8.00
N ALA A 87 12.78 -0.32 -7.98
CA ALA A 87 13.71 -0.58 -9.08
C ALA A 87 12.99 -0.97 -10.39
N ALA A 88 11.91 -1.76 -10.30
CA ALA A 88 11.13 -2.16 -11.46
C ALA A 88 10.35 -0.99 -12.08
N ASP A 89 9.80 -0.11 -11.24
CA ASP A 89 9.13 1.11 -11.71
C ASP A 89 10.10 2.01 -12.49
N LYS A 90 11.32 2.21 -11.97
CA LYS A 90 12.35 3.04 -12.60
C LYS A 90 12.75 2.53 -13.99
N LEU A 91 12.75 1.21 -14.20
CA LEU A 91 13.03 0.61 -15.52
C LEU A 91 11.89 0.81 -16.53
N LYS A 92 10.66 0.91 -16.06
CA LYS A 92 9.46 1.01 -16.92
C LYS A 92 9.02 2.44 -17.19
N ARG A 93 9.46 3.40 -16.39
CA ARG A 93 9.03 4.81 -16.50
C ARG A 93 9.78 5.54 -17.60
N PRO A 94 9.09 6.31 -18.45
CA PRO A 94 9.75 7.16 -19.45
C PRO A 94 10.52 8.34 -18.82
N ASP A 95 10.14 8.80 -17.61
CA ASP A 95 10.85 9.83 -16.85
C ASP A 95 11.15 9.35 -15.43
N PRO A 96 12.42 9.00 -15.12
CA PRO A 96 12.79 8.49 -13.79
C PRO A 96 12.87 9.56 -12.69
N LYS A 97 12.70 10.86 -13.04
CA LYS A 97 12.98 11.95 -12.09
C LYS A 97 11.76 12.50 -11.35
N LYS A 98 10.55 12.07 -11.71
CA LYS A 98 9.31 12.70 -11.19
C LYS A 98 8.28 11.67 -10.77
N GLY A 99 7.44 12.04 -9.79
CA GLY A 99 6.29 11.27 -9.35
C GLY A 99 6.48 10.53 -8.03
N ASP A 100 7.41 10.99 -7.22
CA ASP A 100 7.58 10.54 -5.84
C ASP A 100 6.50 11.21 -4.96
N GLY A 101 6.20 10.65 -3.82
CA GLY A 101 5.20 11.22 -2.92
C GLY A 101 3.87 10.48 -2.94
N ILE A 102 3.93 9.16 -2.98
CA ILE A 102 2.78 8.30 -2.75
C ILE A 102 2.69 8.03 -1.25
N TYR A 103 1.49 8.28 -0.69
CA TYR A 103 1.22 8.13 0.73
C TYR A 103 -0.05 7.32 0.99
N ILE A 104 -0.06 6.62 2.11
CA ILE A 104 -1.26 6.18 2.80
C ILE A 104 -1.60 7.27 3.80
N HIS A 105 -2.84 7.81 3.81
CA HIS A 105 -3.15 9.01 4.59
C HIS A 105 -4.61 9.08 5.05
N GLY A 106 -4.89 10.00 5.97
CA GLY A 106 -6.23 10.37 6.40
C GLY A 106 -6.98 11.21 5.36
N GLY A 107 -8.19 11.65 5.69
CA GLY A 107 -9.08 12.32 4.73
C GLY A 107 -9.40 11.43 3.52
N CYS A 108 -10.01 12.02 2.47
CA CYS A 108 -10.46 11.24 1.30
C CYS A 108 -10.06 11.85 -0.06
N ALA A 109 -9.33 12.96 -0.09
CA ALA A 109 -8.88 13.54 -1.36
C ALA A 109 -7.61 12.83 -1.87
N THR A 110 -7.61 12.39 -3.13
CA THR A 110 -6.46 11.66 -3.69
C THR A 110 -6.25 11.94 -5.17
N ILE A 111 -4.98 11.89 -5.58
CA ILE A 111 -4.49 11.84 -6.97
C ILE A 111 -3.30 10.86 -6.99
N GLY A 112 -3.58 9.56 -6.73
CA GLY A 112 -2.56 8.50 -6.73
C GLY A 112 -2.10 8.03 -5.35
N CYS A 113 -2.54 8.67 -4.26
CA CYS A 113 -2.34 8.20 -2.88
C CYS A 113 -3.47 7.25 -2.45
N ILE A 114 -3.34 6.65 -1.27
CA ILE A 114 -4.31 5.71 -0.70
C ILE A 114 -4.94 6.32 0.55
N PRO A 115 -6.14 6.95 0.45
CA PRO A 115 -6.84 7.54 1.58
C PRO A 115 -7.67 6.49 2.30
N ILE A 116 -7.52 6.40 3.62
CA ILE A 116 -8.23 5.42 4.46
C ILE A 116 -9.04 6.07 5.59
N GLN A 117 -9.29 7.38 5.54
CA GLN A 117 -9.92 8.20 6.59
C GLN A 117 -9.02 8.43 7.81
N ASP A 118 -9.52 9.29 8.72
CA ASP A 118 -8.72 9.78 9.86
C ASP A 118 -8.54 8.74 10.96
N ASP A 119 -9.60 8.05 11.39
CA ASP A 119 -9.49 7.04 12.43
C ASP A 119 -8.62 5.84 12.00
N PRO A 120 -8.81 5.24 10.80
CA PRO A 120 -7.93 4.18 10.30
C PRO A 120 -6.47 4.59 10.18
N ILE A 121 -6.17 5.81 9.70
CA ILE A 121 -4.75 6.22 9.58
C ILE A 121 -4.12 6.43 10.95
N MET A 122 -4.83 6.92 11.95
CA MET A 122 -4.32 7.04 13.32
C MET A 122 -3.93 5.66 13.87
N GLU A 123 -4.79 4.68 13.72
CA GLU A 123 -4.53 3.31 14.16
C GLU A 123 -3.33 2.69 13.42
N LEU A 124 -3.33 2.74 12.08
CA LEU A 124 -2.24 2.21 11.26
C LEU A 124 -0.90 2.89 11.54
N TYR A 125 -0.90 4.21 11.75
CA TYR A 125 0.29 4.98 12.05
C TYR A 125 0.92 4.56 13.37
N ILE A 126 0.11 4.39 14.42
CA ILE A 126 0.56 3.90 15.73
C ILE A 126 1.18 2.50 15.59
N LEU A 127 0.51 1.58 14.90
CA LEU A 127 1.04 0.23 14.65
C LEU A 127 2.38 0.28 13.91
N ALA A 128 2.49 1.12 12.90
CA ALA A 128 3.72 1.29 12.13
C ALA A 128 4.87 1.85 12.97
N VAL A 129 4.60 2.83 13.82
CA VAL A 129 5.59 3.40 14.77
C VAL A 129 6.04 2.32 15.76
N LEU A 130 5.11 1.55 16.32
CA LEU A 130 5.43 0.48 17.26
C LEU A 130 6.27 -0.62 16.59
N ALA A 131 5.89 -1.07 15.39
CA ALA A 131 6.66 -2.05 14.64
C ALA A 131 8.09 -1.57 14.35
N LYS A 132 8.25 -0.31 13.95
CA LYS A 132 9.56 0.32 13.72
C LYS A 132 10.38 0.37 15.00
N ASN A 133 9.80 0.79 16.12
CA ASN A 133 10.47 0.86 17.43
C ASN A 133 10.87 -0.54 17.93
N ASN A 134 10.13 -1.56 17.56
CA ASN A 134 10.46 -2.97 17.83
C ASN A 134 11.57 -3.52 16.91
N GLY A 135 12.17 -2.68 16.06
CA GLY A 135 13.30 -3.03 15.20
C GLY A 135 12.92 -3.55 13.80
N GLN A 136 11.68 -3.40 13.37
CA GLN A 136 11.31 -3.67 11.97
C GLN A 136 11.80 -2.52 11.08
N SER A 137 12.93 -2.73 10.41
CA SER A 137 13.58 -1.69 9.59
C SER A 137 12.75 -1.30 8.36
N GLN A 138 12.05 -2.27 7.77
CA GLN A 138 11.17 -2.08 6.62
C GLN A 138 9.80 -2.70 6.91
N ILE A 139 8.75 -1.91 6.85
CA ILE A 139 7.37 -2.36 6.91
C ILE A 139 6.89 -2.57 5.48
N PRO A 140 6.65 -3.81 5.03
CA PRO A 140 6.22 -4.08 3.66
C PRO A 140 4.88 -3.43 3.34
N VAL A 141 4.79 -2.82 2.14
CA VAL A 141 3.57 -2.29 1.54
C VAL A 141 3.45 -2.88 0.14
N HIS A 142 2.56 -3.84 -0.02
CA HIS A 142 2.32 -4.49 -1.29
C HIS A 142 1.03 -3.95 -1.88
N ILE A 143 1.08 -3.41 -3.09
CA ILE A 143 -0.08 -2.85 -3.78
C ILE A 143 -0.37 -3.70 -5.00
N PHE A 144 -1.54 -4.33 -5.00
CA PHE A 144 -1.99 -5.25 -6.04
C PHE A 144 -3.13 -4.65 -6.86
N PRO A 145 -3.28 -5.02 -8.13
CA PRO A 145 -4.43 -4.62 -8.94
C PRO A 145 -5.74 -5.14 -8.32
N PHE A 146 -5.74 -6.36 -7.81
CA PHE A 146 -6.89 -7.03 -7.18
C PHE A 146 -6.43 -8.17 -6.28
N GLU A 147 -7.28 -8.64 -5.39
CA GLU A 147 -7.07 -9.91 -4.69
C GLU A 147 -7.11 -11.05 -5.70
N TYR A 148 -6.00 -11.78 -5.84
CA TYR A 148 -5.82 -12.74 -6.92
C TYR A 148 -6.89 -13.83 -6.92
N SER A 149 -7.50 -14.02 -8.09
CA SER A 149 -8.24 -15.21 -8.49
C SER A 149 -8.20 -15.33 -10.00
N ASP A 150 -8.32 -16.55 -10.53
CA ASP A 150 -8.33 -16.78 -11.99
C ASP A 150 -9.48 -16.02 -12.68
N VAL A 151 -10.61 -15.88 -12.01
CA VAL A 151 -11.77 -15.14 -12.52
C VAL A 151 -11.42 -13.64 -12.67
N LYS A 152 -10.88 -13.01 -11.61
CA LYS A 152 -10.49 -11.60 -11.65
C LYS A 152 -9.37 -11.37 -12.65
N MET A 153 -8.37 -12.26 -12.71
CA MET A 153 -7.30 -12.17 -13.69
C MET A 153 -7.82 -12.25 -15.13
N ASN A 154 -8.77 -13.14 -15.44
CA ASN A 154 -9.39 -13.22 -16.75
C ASN A 154 -10.20 -11.96 -17.12
N ILE A 155 -10.94 -11.39 -16.16
CA ILE A 155 -11.70 -10.15 -16.38
C ILE A 155 -10.73 -8.99 -16.64
N ALA A 156 -9.74 -8.80 -15.75
CA ALA A 156 -8.75 -7.74 -15.87
C ALA A 156 -7.95 -7.85 -17.17
N SER A 157 -7.55 -9.05 -17.57
CA SER A 157 -6.82 -9.29 -18.83
C SER A 157 -7.62 -8.91 -20.08
N ARG A 158 -8.94 -8.97 -20.04
CA ARG A 158 -9.81 -8.53 -21.15
C ARG A 158 -10.00 -7.02 -21.16
N GLN A 159 -10.05 -6.40 -19.98
CA GLN A 159 -10.26 -4.94 -19.85
C GLN A 159 -8.97 -4.15 -20.06
N PHE A 160 -7.82 -4.71 -19.65
CA PHE A 160 -6.50 -4.08 -19.68
C PHE A 160 -5.45 -5.03 -20.26
N PRO A 161 -5.57 -5.42 -21.54
CA PRO A 161 -4.68 -6.40 -22.15
C PRO A 161 -3.20 -5.96 -22.14
N GLU A 162 -2.92 -4.66 -22.13
CA GLU A 162 -1.60 -4.07 -22.07
C GLU A 162 -0.87 -4.30 -20.75
N HIS A 163 -1.58 -4.67 -19.67
CA HIS A 163 -1.00 -4.89 -18.33
C HIS A 163 -0.82 -6.37 -17.98
N VAL A 164 -1.27 -7.29 -18.83
CA VAL A 164 -1.26 -8.74 -18.57
C VAL A 164 0.15 -9.27 -18.26
N ASP A 165 1.15 -8.86 -19.06
CA ASP A 165 2.53 -9.30 -18.85
C ASP A 165 3.13 -8.71 -17.56
N PHE A 166 2.69 -7.53 -17.17
CA PHE A 166 3.08 -6.93 -15.90
C PHE A 166 2.53 -7.70 -14.70
N TRP A 167 1.29 -8.17 -14.78
CA TRP A 167 0.63 -8.89 -13.68
C TRP A 167 1.03 -10.36 -13.56
N LYS A 168 1.60 -10.95 -14.61
CA LYS A 168 2.07 -12.35 -14.63
C LYS A 168 3.52 -12.52 -14.18
N ASN A 169 4.29 -11.44 -14.11
CA ASN A 169 5.69 -11.44 -13.69
C ASN A 169 5.84 -11.00 -12.23
#